data_d1b682e94a41d5aa9822cb6f40f1c22d
#
_entry.id   d1b682e94a41d5aa9822cb6f40f1c22d
#
_cell.length_a   1.000
_cell.length_b   1.000
_cell.length_c   1.000
_cell.angle_alpha   90.00
_cell.angle_beta   90.00
_cell.angle_gamma   90.00
#
_symmetry.space_group_name_H-M   'P 1'
#
loop_
_entity.id
_entity.type
_entity.pdbx_description
1 polymer ?
#
loop_
_entity_poly.entity_id
_entity_poly.type
_entity_poly.pdbx_seq_one_letter_code
_entity_poly.pdbx_strand_id
1 'polypeptide(L)'
;MSTRHDEFDDFLRVLDEAGCLSHVLIVGSWAEYLYEAAGAIAGYQCAIRTLDADVLVRNRRRPADALSMPEVAKRHGFLVVRDRITDTTKLVHPMGLEVEFLLGKVGAGLEPSMGTNLGVTAQTLRHLDILSHNPMGVRYQGMDVLVPIPEAYVAQKMVVNHERGAKSDKDAAAIANLWPHIDLDAFEVVRSSLTRRETARLDDYMRCHDSELAT
;
A
#
# COMPACT_ATOMS: atom_id res chain seq x y z
N MET A 1 -16.56 14.85 -16.87
CA MET A 1 -15.25 15.04 -16.19
C MET A 1 -14.97 13.76 -15.46
N SER A 2 -13.93 13.00 -15.85
CA SER A 2 -13.46 11.83 -15.10
C SER A 2 -13.00 12.29 -13.72
N THR A 3 -13.37 11.58 -12.69
CA THR A 3 -12.88 11.84 -11.33
C THR A 3 -11.61 11.01 -11.10
N ARG A 4 -10.75 11.38 -10.14
CA ARG A 4 -9.56 10.59 -9.77
C ARG A 4 -9.90 9.15 -9.37
N HIS A 5 -11.13 8.92 -8.92
CA HIS A 5 -11.65 7.60 -8.60
C HIS A 5 -11.78 6.73 -9.85
N ASP A 6 -12.22 7.31 -10.97
CA ASP A 6 -12.39 6.58 -12.23
C ASP A 6 -11.05 6.02 -12.73
N GLU A 7 -9.95 6.76 -12.57
CA GLU A 7 -8.60 6.31 -12.95
C GLU A 7 -8.11 5.15 -12.08
N PHE A 8 -8.37 5.21 -10.78
CA PHE A 8 -8.05 4.13 -9.86
C PHE A 8 -8.95 2.91 -10.10
N ASP A 9 -10.22 3.11 -10.41
CA ASP A 9 -11.14 2.05 -10.80
C ASP A 9 -10.68 1.34 -12.07
N ASP A 10 -10.19 2.09 -13.06
CA ASP A 10 -9.61 1.53 -14.28
C ASP A 10 -8.36 0.70 -13.96
N PHE A 11 -7.53 1.15 -13.02
CA PHE A 11 -6.39 0.36 -12.55
C PHE A 11 -6.82 -0.94 -11.84
N LEU A 12 -7.83 -0.90 -10.99
CA LEU A 12 -8.36 -2.11 -10.36
C LEU A 12 -8.91 -3.12 -11.39
N ARG A 13 -9.56 -2.63 -12.46
CA ARG A 13 -9.99 -3.49 -13.59
C ARG A 13 -8.81 -4.11 -14.32
N VAL A 14 -7.70 -3.39 -14.47
CA VAL A 14 -6.45 -3.96 -15.02
C VAL A 14 -5.96 -5.13 -14.15
N LEU A 15 -5.96 -4.97 -12.83
CA LEU A 15 -5.55 -6.03 -11.91
C LEU A 15 -6.49 -7.24 -11.95
N ASP A 16 -7.79 -6.99 -12.04
CA ASP A 16 -8.83 -8.04 -12.12
C ASP A 16 -8.70 -8.83 -13.42
N GLU A 17 -8.67 -8.15 -14.58
CA GLU A 17 -8.53 -8.79 -15.89
C GLU A 17 -7.20 -9.56 -16.01
N ALA A 18 -6.14 -9.06 -15.41
CA ALA A 18 -4.85 -9.74 -15.36
C ALA A 18 -4.79 -10.89 -14.34
N GLY A 19 -5.86 -11.13 -13.56
CA GLY A 19 -5.87 -12.13 -12.49
C GLY A 19 -4.90 -11.82 -11.35
N CYS A 20 -4.58 -10.55 -11.13
CA CYS A 20 -3.51 -10.12 -10.20
C CYS A 20 -4.02 -9.62 -8.85
N LEU A 21 -5.33 -9.41 -8.65
CA LEU A 21 -5.90 -8.82 -7.42
C LEU A 21 -5.45 -9.55 -6.14
N SER A 22 -5.42 -10.87 -6.14
CA SER A 22 -5.00 -11.68 -4.97
C SER A 22 -3.49 -11.66 -4.70
N HIS A 23 -2.70 -11.16 -5.64
CA HIS A 23 -1.24 -11.14 -5.60
C HIS A 23 -0.64 -9.81 -5.14
N VAL A 24 -1.49 -8.82 -4.93
CA VAL A 24 -1.09 -7.47 -4.53
C VAL A 24 -1.89 -6.98 -3.33
N LEU A 25 -1.34 -6.02 -2.60
CA LEU A 25 -2.07 -5.15 -1.68
C LEU A 25 -2.04 -3.73 -2.21
N ILE A 26 -3.18 -3.08 -2.19
CA ILE A 26 -3.23 -1.62 -2.33
C ILE A 26 -2.79 -1.04 -0.99
N VAL A 27 -1.77 -0.18 -1.00
CA VAL A 27 -1.20 0.44 0.19
C VAL A 27 -1.20 1.98 0.06
N GLY A 28 -0.62 2.68 1.03
CA GLY A 28 -0.61 4.15 1.01
C GLY A 28 -2.02 4.76 1.15
N SER A 29 -2.20 5.96 0.65
CA SER A 29 -3.47 6.70 0.78
C SER A 29 -4.66 6.04 0.06
N TRP A 30 -4.41 5.18 -0.92
CA TRP A 30 -5.47 4.44 -1.59
C TRP A 30 -6.00 3.26 -0.76
N ALA A 31 -5.22 2.73 0.18
CA ALA A 31 -5.75 1.81 1.19
C ALA A 31 -6.73 2.54 2.11
N GLU A 32 -6.40 3.76 2.57
CA GLU A 32 -7.27 4.60 3.37
C GLU A 32 -8.59 4.92 2.63
N TYR A 33 -8.49 5.24 1.34
CA TYR A 33 -9.68 5.43 0.49
C TYR A 33 -10.55 4.17 0.43
N LEU A 34 -9.95 3.00 0.28
CA LEU A 34 -10.69 1.74 0.23
C LEU A 34 -11.33 1.38 1.58
N TYR A 35 -10.72 1.74 2.72
CA TYR A 35 -11.36 1.58 4.03
C TYR A 35 -12.67 2.37 4.12
N GLU A 36 -12.69 3.62 3.62
CA GLU A 36 -13.89 4.45 3.57
C GLU A 36 -14.88 3.93 2.52
N ALA A 37 -14.45 3.81 1.28
CA ALA A 37 -15.32 3.54 0.13
C ALA A 37 -15.99 2.16 0.17
N ALA A 38 -15.31 1.16 0.76
CA ALA A 38 -15.87 -0.17 0.98
C ALA A 38 -16.62 -0.30 2.32
N GLY A 39 -16.66 0.76 3.15
CA GLY A 39 -17.26 0.72 4.48
C GLY A 39 -16.58 -0.27 5.43
N ALA A 40 -15.29 -0.53 5.22
CA ALA A 40 -14.53 -1.50 6.01
C ALA A 40 -14.28 -1.03 7.45
N ILE A 41 -14.28 0.28 7.66
CA ILE A 41 -14.12 0.92 8.98
C ILE A 41 -15.30 1.85 9.20
N ALA A 42 -16.10 1.56 10.22
CA ALA A 42 -17.30 2.34 10.52
C ALA A 42 -16.95 3.79 10.91
N GLY A 43 -17.54 4.76 10.22
CA GLY A 43 -17.38 6.19 10.51
C GLY A 43 -16.04 6.79 10.09
N TYR A 44 -15.11 6.00 9.52
CA TYR A 44 -13.85 6.51 9.02
C TYR A 44 -14.03 7.35 7.75
N GLN A 45 -13.30 8.45 7.66
CA GLN A 45 -13.23 9.30 6.48
C GLN A 45 -11.77 9.54 6.09
N CYS A 46 -11.41 9.21 4.88
CA CYS A 46 -10.07 9.40 4.35
C CYS A 46 -9.74 10.88 4.17
N ALA A 47 -8.73 11.36 4.89
CA ALA A 47 -8.34 12.78 4.87
C ALA A 47 -7.48 13.16 3.67
N ILE A 48 -6.66 12.23 3.15
CA ILE A 48 -5.60 12.54 2.18
C ILE A 48 -5.73 11.67 0.93
N ARG A 49 -5.80 12.32 -0.23
CA ARG A 49 -5.78 11.67 -1.55
C ARG A 49 -4.56 12.14 -2.33
N THR A 50 -3.79 11.19 -2.87
CA THR A 50 -2.63 11.46 -3.71
C THR A 50 -2.88 11.02 -5.15
N LEU A 51 -2.04 11.52 -6.07
CA LEU A 51 -2.04 11.07 -7.47
C LEU A 51 -1.35 9.71 -7.62
N ASP A 52 -0.53 9.35 -6.64
CA ASP A 52 0.27 8.14 -6.67
C ASP A 52 -0.49 7.01 -5.98
N ALA A 53 -0.64 5.87 -6.66
CA ALA A 53 -1.15 4.63 -6.09
C ALA A 53 0.00 3.66 -5.85
N ASP A 54 0.24 3.33 -4.59
CA ASP A 54 1.26 2.36 -4.17
C ASP A 54 0.67 0.95 -4.13
N VAL A 55 1.34 0.01 -4.79
CA VAL A 55 0.91 -1.38 -4.91
C VAL A 55 2.00 -2.32 -4.41
N LEU A 56 1.75 -2.98 -3.29
CA LEU A 56 2.67 -3.95 -2.71
C LEU A 56 2.45 -5.33 -3.33
N VAL A 57 3.46 -5.83 -4.05
CA VAL A 57 3.46 -7.19 -4.59
C VAL A 57 3.76 -8.19 -3.48
N ARG A 58 2.81 -9.08 -3.18
CA ARG A 58 2.91 -10.05 -2.08
C ARG A 58 3.59 -11.35 -2.45
N ASN A 59 3.37 -11.80 -3.67
CA ASN A 59 3.73 -13.14 -4.08
C ASN A 59 4.65 -13.10 -5.31
N ARG A 60 5.79 -13.75 -5.22
CA ARG A 60 6.75 -13.89 -6.32
C ARG A 60 6.36 -14.99 -7.31
N ARG A 61 5.38 -15.83 -6.99
CA ARG A 61 4.90 -16.87 -7.90
C ARG A 61 3.98 -16.24 -8.94
N ARG A 62 4.23 -16.54 -10.21
CA ARG A 62 3.34 -16.12 -11.29
C ARG A 62 1.95 -16.73 -11.05
N PRO A 63 0.86 -15.96 -11.11
CA PRO A 63 -0.50 -16.50 -11.10
C PRO A 63 -0.66 -17.51 -12.23
N ALA A 64 -1.31 -18.66 -11.97
CA ALA A 64 -1.35 -19.77 -12.92
C ALA A 64 -1.95 -19.36 -14.28
N ASP A 65 -3.02 -18.55 -14.26
CA ASP A 65 -3.78 -18.16 -15.45
C ASP A 65 -3.70 -16.65 -15.75
N ALA A 66 -2.74 -15.94 -15.15
CA ALA A 66 -2.65 -14.49 -15.31
C ALA A 66 -2.06 -14.09 -16.66
N LEU A 67 -2.69 -13.11 -17.27
CA LEU A 67 -2.12 -12.36 -18.39
C LEU A 67 -0.96 -11.50 -17.88
N SER A 68 -0.08 -11.08 -18.81
CA SER A 68 0.95 -10.09 -18.46
C SER A 68 0.26 -8.77 -18.06
N MET A 69 0.39 -8.35 -16.81
CA MET A 69 -0.26 -7.14 -16.30
C MET A 69 0.09 -5.88 -17.11
N PRO A 70 1.35 -5.65 -17.56
CA PRO A 70 1.68 -4.53 -18.43
C PRO A 70 0.92 -4.52 -19.76
N GLU A 71 0.65 -5.68 -20.36
CA GLU A 71 -0.09 -5.76 -21.62
C GLU A 71 -1.58 -5.47 -21.42
N VAL A 72 -2.14 -5.92 -20.29
CA VAL A 72 -3.52 -5.56 -19.90
C VAL A 72 -3.61 -4.05 -19.66
N ALA A 73 -2.68 -3.47 -18.91
CA ALA A 73 -2.63 -2.05 -18.63
C ALA A 73 -2.61 -1.19 -19.90
N LYS A 74 -1.80 -1.59 -20.90
CA LYS A 74 -1.78 -0.90 -22.20
C LYS A 74 -3.14 -0.95 -22.92
N ARG A 75 -3.87 -2.07 -22.86
CA ARG A 75 -5.21 -2.18 -23.45
C ARG A 75 -6.22 -1.26 -22.77
N HIS A 76 -6.04 -0.98 -21.47
CA HIS A 76 -6.80 -0.01 -20.69
C HIS A 76 -6.28 1.43 -20.82
N GLY A 77 -5.36 1.69 -21.73
CA GLY A 77 -4.87 3.04 -22.03
C GLY A 77 -3.75 3.54 -21.13
N PHE A 78 -3.24 2.73 -20.20
CA PHE A 78 -2.10 3.13 -19.38
C PHE A 78 -0.80 3.13 -20.20
N LEU A 79 0.06 4.09 -19.94
CA LEU A 79 1.44 4.07 -20.37
C LEU A 79 2.26 3.22 -19.39
N VAL A 80 3.03 2.27 -19.92
CA VAL A 80 3.98 1.49 -19.13
C VAL A 80 5.35 2.16 -19.26
N VAL A 81 5.79 2.79 -18.18
CA VAL A 81 7.04 3.56 -18.15
C VAL A 81 8.07 2.85 -17.28
N ARG A 82 9.32 2.81 -17.72
CA ARG A 82 10.44 2.38 -16.90
C ARG A 82 11.21 3.62 -16.43
N ASP A 83 11.25 3.83 -15.13
CA ASP A 83 12.07 4.87 -14.53
C ASP A 83 13.55 4.52 -14.71
N ARG A 84 14.33 5.43 -15.32
CA ARG A 84 15.74 5.17 -15.64
C ARG A 84 16.67 5.30 -14.44
N ILE A 85 16.22 5.95 -13.37
CA ILE A 85 17.03 6.17 -12.17
C ILE A 85 16.83 5.02 -11.19
N THR A 86 15.59 4.67 -10.93
CA THR A 86 15.22 3.61 -9.97
C THR A 86 15.13 2.24 -10.61
N ASP A 87 15.12 2.18 -11.93
CA ASP A 87 14.92 0.97 -12.75
C ASP A 87 13.59 0.25 -12.42
N THR A 88 12.57 1.01 -12.00
CA THR A 88 11.25 0.51 -11.65
C THR A 88 10.25 0.72 -12.77
N THR A 89 9.20 -0.11 -12.79
CA THR A 89 8.06 0.05 -13.70
C THR A 89 7.00 0.92 -13.02
N LYS A 90 6.48 1.90 -13.76
CA LYS A 90 5.29 2.66 -13.40
C LYS A 90 4.21 2.49 -14.46
N LEU A 91 2.96 2.50 -14.05
CA LEU A 91 1.84 2.70 -14.96
C LEU A 91 1.35 4.13 -14.80
N VAL A 92 1.15 4.82 -15.91
CA VAL A 92 0.68 6.21 -15.91
C VAL A 92 -0.63 6.27 -16.68
N HIS A 93 -1.70 6.64 -15.99
CA HIS A 93 -2.99 6.89 -16.63
C HIS A 93 -2.96 8.24 -17.35
N PRO A 94 -3.60 8.39 -18.53
CA PRO A 94 -3.59 9.66 -19.28
C PRO A 94 -4.14 10.87 -18.49
N MET A 95 -4.96 10.63 -17.48
CA MET A 95 -5.55 11.66 -16.61
C MET A 95 -4.70 11.98 -15.38
N GLY A 96 -3.56 11.30 -15.17
CA GLY A 96 -2.55 11.69 -14.21
C GLY A 96 -2.29 10.73 -13.05
N LEU A 97 -3.08 9.66 -12.87
CA LEU A 97 -2.77 8.64 -11.87
C LEU A 97 -1.46 7.95 -12.22
N GLU A 98 -0.52 7.92 -11.28
CA GLU A 98 0.69 7.10 -11.35
C GLU A 98 0.57 5.90 -10.42
N VAL A 99 0.87 4.70 -10.93
CA VAL A 99 0.90 3.48 -10.13
C VAL A 99 2.34 3.02 -9.95
N GLU A 100 2.78 2.92 -8.71
CA GLU A 100 4.10 2.44 -8.33
C GLU A 100 4.02 1.04 -7.70
N PHE A 101 4.98 0.19 -8.06
CA PHE A 101 5.04 -1.18 -7.53
C PHE A 101 6.13 -1.29 -6.48
N LEU A 102 5.75 -1.85 -5.33
CA LEU A 102 6.58 -2.03 -4.16
C LEU A 102 6.78 -3.52 -3.88
N LEU A 103 7.91 -3.87 -3.30
CA LEU A 103 8.23 -5.22 -2.85
C LEU A 103 8.95 -5.16 -1.50
N GLY A 104 8.59 -6.04 -0.59
CA GLY A 104 9.27 -6.18 0.70
C GLY A 104 10.72 -6.60 0.49
N LYS A 105 11.67 -5.87 1.11
CA LYS A 105 13.09 -6.16 1.05
C LYS A 105 13.42 -7.33 1.97
N VAL A 106 13.92 -8.42 1.40
CA VAL A 106 14.32 -9.61 2.15
C VAL A 106 15.82 -9.57 2.47
N GLY A 107 16.14 -9.67 3.75
CA GLY A 107 17.52 -9.76 4.22
C GLY A 107 18.35 -8.47 4.04
N ALA A 108 19.69 -8.63 3.97
CA ALA A 108 20.65 -7.54 3.82
C ALA A 108 20.87 -7.11 2.35
N GLY A 109 20.05 -7.59 1.41
CA GLY A 109 20.17 -7.28 -0.01
C GLY A 109 20.23 -5.77 -0.29
N LEU A 110 21.10 -5.38 -1.21
CA LEU A 110 21.32 -3.97 -1.60
C LEU A 110 20.49 -3.57 -2.83
N GLU A 111 19.79 -4.52 -3.46
CA GLU A 111 19.07 -4.26 -4.71
C GLU A 111 17.91 -3.28 -4.47
N PRO A 112 17.94 -2.10 -5.12
CA PRO A 112 16.91 -1.07 -4.96
C PRO A 112 15.61 -1.43 -5.67
N SER A 113 15.67 -2.32 -6.66
CA SER A 113 14.52 -2.77 -7.44
C SER A 113 14.64 -4.24 -7.81
N MET A 114 13.52 -4.91 -8.07
CA MET A 114 13.48 -6.32 -8.43
C MET A 114 12.30 -6.63 -9.36
N GLY A 115 12.52 -7.51 -10.33
CA GLY A 115 11.47 -8.04 -11.19
C GLY A 115 10.47 -8.89 -10.40
N THR A 116 9.20 -8.76 -10.72
CA THR A 116 8.10 -9.47 -10.08
C THR A 116 7.45 -10.50 -11.01
N ASN A 117 6.63 -11.37 -10.45
CA ASN A 117 5.82 -12.32 -11.22
C ASN A 117 4.68 -11.66 -12.03
N LEU A 118 4.42 -10.38 -11.83
CA LEU A 118 3.40 -9.61 -12.57
C LEU A 118 3.93 -9.02 -13.89
N GLY A 119 5.20 -9.21 -14.19
CA GLY A 119 5.84 -8.64 -15.37
C GLY A 119 6.29 -7.18 -15.21
N VAL A 120 6.35 -6.69 -13.97
CA VAL A 120 6.85 -5.35 -13.62
C VAL A 120 8.07 -5.45 -12.72
N THR A 121 8.89 -4.40 -12.73
CA THR A 121 9.98 -4.22 -11.76
C THR A 121 9.51 -3.32 -10.63
N ALA A 122 9.55 -3.81 -9.40
CA ALA A 122 9.09 -3.12 -8.20
C ALA A 122 10.27 -2.52 -7.43
N GLN A 123 10.03 -1.40 -6.74
CA GLN A 123 10.98 -0.84 -5.78
C GLN A 123 11.02 -1.70 -4.52
N THR A 124 12.21 -2.03 -4.02
CA THR A 124 12.35 -2.80 -2.78
C THR A 124 12.47 -1.87 -1.58
N LEU A 125 11.56 -2.00 -0.64
CA LEU A 125 11.53 -1.19 0.58
C LEU A 125 11.51 -2.08 1.83
N ARG A 126 12.08 -1.55 2.93
CA ARG A 126 12.06 -2.21 4.24
C ARG A 126 10.69 -2.02 4.92
N HIS A 127 10.41 -2.90 5.87
CA HIS A 127 9.22 -2.82 6.74
C HIS A 127 7.88 -2.99 6.01
N LEU A 128 7.89 -3.42 4.75
CA LEU A 128 6.66 -3.76 4.02
C LEU A 128 6.11 -5.13 4.41
N ASP A 129 6.90 -5.96 5.07
CA ASP A 129 6.47 -7.26 5.60
C ASP A 129 5.36 -7.09 6.64
N ILE A 130 5.36 -5.98 7.40
CA ILE A 130 4.29 -5.62 8.33
C ILE A 130 2.94 -5.57 7.62
N LEU A 131 2.90 -4.98 6.42
CA LEU A 131 1.67 -4.89 5.61
C LEU A 131 1.34 -6.23 4.93
N SER A 132 2.33 -6.87 4.31
CA SER A 132 2.11 -8.08 3.51
C SER A 132 1.66 -9.29 4.33
N HIS A 133 2.03 -9.35 5.61
CA HIS A 133 1.61 -10.43 6.52
C HIS A 133 0.23 -10.20 7.14
N ASN A 134 -0.31 -8.99 7.05
CA ASN A 134 -1.58 -8.61 7.66
C ASN A 134 -2.58 -8.06 6.62
N PRO A 135 -2.97 -8.87 5.61
CA PRO A 135 -3.94 -8.44 4.60
C PRO A 135 -5.37 -8.62 5.10
N MET A 136 -6.26 -7.73 4.64
CA MET A 136 -7.71 -7.94 4.68
C MET A 136 -8.31 -7.75 3.29
N GLY A 137 -9.39 -8.47 3.01
CA GLY A 137 -10.18 -8.30 1.80
C GLY A 137 -11.26 -7.24 2.00
N VAL A 138 -11.40 -6.33 1.04
CA VAL A 138 -12.51 -5.39 0.99
C VAL A 138 -13.28 -5.58 -0.32
N ARG A 139 -14.62 -5.48 -0.27
CA ARG A 139 -15.47 -5.56 -1.46
C ARG A 139 -15.67 -4.16 -2.02
N TYR A 140 -15.07 -3.89 -3.17
CA TYR A 140 -15.16 -2.60 -3.83
C TYR A 140 -15.54 -2.76 -5.29
N GLN A 141 -16.62 -2.11 -5.74
CA GLN A 141 -17.16 -2.18 -7.11
C GLN A 141 -17.28 -3.60 -7.70
N GLY A 142 -17.65 -4.57 -6.86
CA GLY A 142 -17.78 -5.96 -7.29
C GLY A 142 -16.47 -6.76 -7.33
N MET A 143 -15.33 -6.16 -7.04
CA MET A 143 -14.01 -6.79 -6.94
C MET A 143 -13.63 -7.07 -5.48
N ASP A 144 -12.89 -8.15 -5.25
CA ASP A 144 -12.28 -8.46 -3.95
C ASP A 144 -10.85 -7.91 -3.94
N VAL A 145 -10.67 -6.75 -3.33
CA VAL A 145 -9.39 -6.03 -3.28
C VAL A 145 -8.72 -6.29 -1.93
N LEU A 146 -7.41 -6.52 -1.94
CA LEU A 146 -6.64 -6.67 -0.71
C LEU A 146 -6.01 -5.35 -0.30
N VAL A 147 -6.16 -5.02 0.98
CA VAL A 147 -5.50 -3.91 1.67
C VAL A 147 -4.87 -4.44 2.96
N PRO A 148 -3.91 -3.76 3.60
CA PRO A 148 -3.50 -4.14 4.96
C PRO A 148 -4.65 -3.92 5.96
N ILE A 149 -4.65 -4.64 7.09
CA ILE A 149 -5.53 -4.25 8.19
C ILE A 149 -5.11 -2.87 8.73
N PRO A 150 -6.04 -2.07 9.25
CA PRO A 150 -5.74 -0.71 9.74
C PRO A 150 -4.61 -0.67 10.77
N GLU A 151 -4.57 -1.64 11.66
CA GLU A 151 -3.55 -1.79 12.71
C GLU A 151 -2.14 -1.97 12.14
N ALA A 152 -2.01 -2.81 11.10
CA ALA A 152 -0.73 -3.01 10.42
C ALA A 152 -0.32 -1.77 9.61
N TYR A 153 -1.27 -1.07 9.03
CA TYR A 153 -1.04 0.18 8.32
C TYR A 153 -0.48 1.26 9.26
N VAL A 154 -1.11 1.45 10.42
CA VAL A 154 -0.66 2.38 11.45
C VAL A 154 0.72 1.96 12.00
N ALA A 155 0.89 0.69 12.36
CA ALA A 155 2.17 0.19 12.89
C ALA A 155 3.32 0.41 11.89
N GLN A 156 3.10 0.13 10.60
CA GLN A 156 4.12 0.34 9.59
C GLN A 156 4.47 1.82 9.44
N LYS A 157 3.49 2.72 9.43
CA LYS A 157 3.73 4.17 9.38
C LYS A 157 4.53 4.66 10.59
N MET A 158 4.21 4.21 11.80
CA MET A 158 4.97 4.52 13.02
C MET A 158 6.43 4.05 12.89
N VAL A 159 6.65 2.82 12.42
CA VAL A 159 8.00 2.23 12.27
C VAL A 159 8.86 3.01 11.28
N VAL A 160 8.29 3.55 10.19
CA VAL A 160 9.06 4.23 9.15
C VAL A 160 9.10 5.75 9.29
N ASN A 161 8.28 6.36 10.15
CA ASN A 161 8.07 7.81 10.23
C ASN A 161 9.38 8.59 10.32
N HIS A 162 10.32 8.20 11.18
CA HIS A 162 11.60 8.89 11.38
C HIS A 162 12.54 8.84 10.15
N GLU A 163 12.32 7.90 9.21
CA GLU A 163 13.10 7.79 7.96
C GLU A 163 12.49 8.63 6.82
N ARG A 164 11.29 9.19 7.01
CA ARG A 164 10.46 9.77 5.93
C ARG A 164 10.76 11.24 5.63
N GLY A 165 11.54 11.94 6.48
CA GLY A 165 11.86 13.36 6.27
C GLY A 165 10.60 14.21 6.07
N ALA A 166 10.48 14.89 4.92
CA ALA A 166 9.33 15.75 4.62
C ALA A 166 7.98 15.03 4.53
N LYS A 167 7.95 13.69 4.47
CA LYS A 167 6.71 12.90 4.48
C LYS A 167 6.27 12.49 5.90
N SER A 168 7.07 12.80 6.94
CA SER A 168 6.76 12.42 8.34
C SER A 168 5.44 13.02 8.83
N ASP A 169 5.19 14.32 8.53
CA ASP A 169 3.98 15.02 8.96
C ASP A 169 2.73 14.43 8.30
N LYS A 170 2.84 14.01 7.03
CA LYS A 170 1.75 13.34 6.33
C LYS A 170 1.46 11.96 6.93
N ASP A 171 2.49 11.21 7.30
CA ASP A 171 2.32 9.92 7.96
C ASP A 171 1.73 10.09 9.37
N ALA A 172 2.16 11.11 10.13
CA ALA A 172 1.59 11.44 11.43
C ALA A 172 0.10 11.80 11.32
N ALA A 173 -0.29 12.63 10.35
CA ALA A 173 -1.68 12.98 10.10
C ALA A 173 -2.55 11.75 9.75
N ALA A 174 -2.03 10.84 8.94
CA ALA A 174 -2.73 9.60 8.59
C ALA A 174 -2.88 8.67 9.80
N ILE A 175 -1.86 8.58 10.67
CA ILE A 175 -1.92 7.84 11.93
C ILE A 175 -2.99 8.44 12.84
N ALA A 176 -2.94 9.75 13.10
CA ALA A 176 -3.89 10.43 13.98
C ALA A 176 -5.34 10.28 13.50
N ASN A 177 -5.57 10.31 12.18
CA ASN A 177 -6.91 10.14 11.61
C ASN A 177 -7.43 8.69 11.73
N LEU A 178 -6.56 7.69 11.64
CA LEU A 178 -6.96 6.28 11.66
C LEU A 178 -6.96 5.68 13.07
N TRP A 179 -6.12 6.21 13.98
CA TRP A 179 -5.92 5.69 15.33
C TRP A 179 -7.21 5.52 16.14
N PRO A 180 -8.20 6.45 16.15
CA PRO A 180 -9.45 6.28 16.88
C PRO A 180 -10.34 5.14 16.39
N HIS A 181 -10.01 4.55 15.25
CA HIS A 181 -10.82 3.53 14.57
C HIS A 181 -10.18 2.13 14.57
N ILE A 182 -8.97 1.98 15.11
CA ILE A 182 -8.29 0.67 15.16
C ILE A 182 -8.74 -0.15 16.36
N ASP A 183 -8.61 -1.47 16.25
CA ASP A 183 -8.74 -2.40 17.37
C ASP A 183 -7.39 -2.51 18.09
N LEU A 184 -7.34 -2.08 19.36
CA LEU A 184 -6.09 -2.08 20.13
C LEU A 184 -5.58 -3.50 20.43
N ASP A 185 -6.45 -4.49 20.57
CA ASP A 185 -6.03 -5.88 20.77
C ASP A 185 -5.40 -6.44 19.50
N ALA A 186 -5.99 -6.16 18.33
CA ALA A 186 -5.41 -6.50 17.03
C ALA A 186 -4.10 -5.75 16.78
N PHE A 187 -4.00 -4.49 17.20
CA PHE A 187 -2.75 -3.72 17.12
C PHE A 187 -1.63 -4.35 17.95
N GLU A 188 -1.92 -4.81 19.18
CA GLU A 188 -0.93 -5.52 20.02
C GLU A 188 -0.51 -6.87 19.39
N VAL A 189 -1.40 -7.55 18.69
CA VAL A 189 -1.03 -8.75 17.91
C VAL A 189 -0.02 -8.40 16.81
N VAL A 190 -0.29 -7.34 16.03
CA VAL A 190 0.67 -6.86 15.02
C VAL A 190 1.99 -6.46 15.67
N ARG A 191 1.95 -5.66 16.75
CA ARG A 191 3.14 -5.21 17.48
C ARG A 191 3.99 -6.37 17.98
N SER A 192 3.36 -7.43 18.49
CA SER A 192 4.06 -8.65 18.96
C SER A 192 4.78 -9.42 17.86
N SER A 193 4.38 -9.24 16.60
CA SER A 193 5.00 -9.87 15.42
C SER A 193 6.20 -9.09 14.87
N LEU A 194 6.41 -7.86 15.33
CA LEU A 194 7.49 -6.99 14.86
C LEU A 194 8.87 -7.48 15.32
N THR A 195 9.88 -7.19 14.54
CA THR A 195 11.26 -7.38 14.98
C THR A 195 11.60 -6.41 16.12
N ARG A 196 12.57 -6.77 16.97
CA ARG A 196 13.02 -5.91 18.09
C ARG A 196 13.32 -4.46 17.67
N ARG A 197 13.86 -4.26 16.47
CA ARG A 197 14.18 -2.93 15.95
C ARG A 197 12.91 -2.17 15.55
N GLU A 198 11.97 -2.84 14.95
CA GLU A 198 10.67 -2.24 14.58
C GLU A 198 9.86 -1.89 15.82
N THR A 199 9.80 -2.79 16.81
CA THR A 199 9.13 -2.52 18.08
C THR A 199 9.73 -1.28 18.75
N ALA A 200 11.07 -1.18 18.82
CA ALA A 200 11.72 -0.02 19.42
C ALA A 200 11.36 1.31 18.72
N ARG A 201 11.23 1.29 17.39
CA ARG A 201 10.83 2.47 16.60
C ARG A 201 9.36 2.85 16.82
N LEU A 202 8.49 1.84 16.87
CA LEU A 202 7.08 2.02 17.14
C LEU A 202 6.88 2.60 18.54
N ASP A 203 7.54 2.05 19.55
CA ASP A 203 7.47 2.53 20.94
C ASP A 203 8.02 3.96 21.08
N ASP A 204 9.05 4.30 20.31
CA ASP A 204 9.60 5.66 20.27
C ASP A 204 8.58 6.64 19.68
N TYR A 205 7.93 6.26 18.57
CA TYR A 205 6.86 7.05 17.97
C TYR A 205 5.72 7.29 18.95
N MET A 206 5.20 6.23 19.57
CA MET A 206 4.10 6.33 20.54
C MET A 206 4.45 7.25 21.71
N ARG A 207 5.66 7.13 22.25
CA ARG A 207 6.11 8.00 23.36
C ARG A 207 6.22 9.47 22.95
N CYS A 208 6.65 9.76 21.73
CA CYS A 208 6.78 11.13 21.23
C CYS A 208 5.43 11.79 20.92
N HIS A 209 4.38 10.98 20.63
CA HIS A 209 3.07 11.45 20.20
C HIS A 209 1.94 11.02 21.17
N ASP A 210 2.28 10.70 22.42
CA ASP A 210 1.34 10.19 23.44
C ASP A 210 0.09 11.07 23.61
N SER A 211 0.27 12.39 23.59
CA SER A 211 -0.84 13.34 23.72
C SER A 211 -1.80 13.34 22.51
N GLU A 212 -1.33 12.96 21.32
CA GLU A 212 -2.12 12.91 20.10
C GLU A 212 -2.88 11.58 19.98
N LEU A 213 -2.32 10.52 20.55
CA LEU A 213 -2.89 9.16 20.52
C LEU A 213 -3.85 8.90 21.71
N ALA A 214 -3.86 9.76 22.73
CA ALA A 214 -4.72 9.63 23.90
C ALA A 214 -6.15 10.20 23.70
N THR A 215 -6.47 10.72 22.51
CA THR A 215 -7.76 11.32 22.18
C THR A 215 -8.64 10.35 21.41
#